data_313e4afd672c835ba90d875db42af7fe
#
_entry.id   313e4afd672c835ba90d875db42af7fe
#
_cell.length_a   1.000
_cell.length_b   1.000
_cell.length_c   1.000
_cell.angle_alpha   90.00
_cell.angle_beta   90.00
_cell.angle_gamma   90.00
#
_symmetry.space_group_name_H-M   'P 1'
#
loop_
_entity.id
_entity.type
_entity.pdbx_description
1 polymer ?
#
loop_
_entity_poly.entity_id
_entity_poly.type
_entity_poly.pdbx_seq_one_letter_code
_entity_poly.pdbx_strand_id
1 'polypeptide(L)'
;PTKQYPFSILKALDGLSAPVIGIAPFAAHTSKTYSKSNMEKVIYELQKEYKILLFGGGTEETEKLQELALSSLNVFSVAGKFPLGEELDIISNLNVMLSMDSSNGHLAAMLGIKVVTLWGVTHPFAGFAPFNQEPINNLLADRIEYPRIPTSIYGNIFPKGYELAIETIHPEVVVQAVKNSL
;
A
#
# COMPACT_ATOMS: atom_id res chain seq x y z
N PRO A 1 -17.23 7.53 11.23
CA PRO A 1 -17.18 6.07 11.20
C PRO A 1 -16.96 5.55 12.60
N THR A 2 -17.79 4.65 13.05
CA THR A 2 -17.55 3.91 14.29
C THR A 2 -16.32 3.05 14.08
N LYS A 3 -15.26 3.24 14.88
CA LYS A 3 -14.06 2.42 14.83
C LYS A 3 -14.38 1.00 15.32
N GLN A 4 -14.95 0.17 14.48
CA GLN A 4 -15.21 -1.23 14.78
C GLN A 4 -14.82 -2.08 13.57
N TYR A 5 -13.89 -3.01 13.78
CA TYR A 5 -13.62 -4.03 12.79
C TYR A 5 -14.84 -4.97 12.65
N PRO A 6 -15.18 -5.42 11.44
CA PRO A 6 -16.07 -6.55 11.26
C PRO A 6 -15.63 -7.75 12.11
N PHE A 7 -16.59 -8.49 12.67
CA PHE A 7 -16.31 -9.59 13.61
C PHE A 7 -15.31 -10.63 13.07
N SER A 8 -15.36 -10.91 11.77
CA SER A 8 -14.40 -11.81 11.10
C SER A 8 -12.96 -11.31 11.14
N ILE A 9 -12.74 -10.00 11.02
CA ILE A 9 -11.43 -9.38 11.14
C ILE A 9 -10.99 -9.32 12.60
N LEU A 10 -11.90 -8.98 13.54
CA LEU A 10 -11.60 -9.01 14.97
C LEU A 10 -11.08 -10.36 15.41
N LYS A 11 -11.69 -11.46 14.93
CA LYS A 11 -11.22 -12.81 15.23
C LYS A 11 -9.81 -13.08 14.67
N ALA A 12 -9.49 -12.56 13.49
CA ALA A 12 -8.17 -12.70 12.88
C ALA A 12 -7.10 -11.84 13.60
N LEU A 13 -7.54 -10.73 14.20
CA LEU A 13 -6.70 -9.81 14.97
C LEU A 13 -6.70 -10.13 16.47
N ASP A 14 -7.45 -11.14 16.92
CA ASP A 14 -7.64 -11.47 18.33
C ASP A 14 -6.29 -11.74 19.04
N GLY A 15 -6.13 -11.12 20.20
CA GLY A 15 -4.89 -11.18 20.98
C GLY A 15 -3.83 -10.15 20.60
N LEU A 16 -4.14 -9.12 19.77
CA LEU A 16 -3.17 -8.14 19.33
C LEU A 16 -3.10 -6.90 20.22
N SER A 17 -1.92 -6.72 20.78
CA SER A 17 -1.39 -5.42 21.19
C SER A 17 -0.53 -4.76 20.10
N ALA A 18 -0.28 -5.45 18.98
CA ALA A 18 0.58 -4.96 17.90
C ALA A 18 -0.17 -4.04 16.93
N PRO A 19 0.49 -3.01 16.38
CA PRO A 19 -0.09 -2.19 15.34
C PRO A 19 -0.53 -2.98 14.11
N VAL A 20 -1.58 -2.49 13.43
CA VAL A 20 -2.12 -3.08 12.21
C VAL A 20 -1.75 -2.22 11.02
N ILE A 21 -1.08 -2.82 10.04
CA ILE A 21 -0.64 -2.16 8.81
C ILE A 21 -1.56 -2.58 7.66
N GLY A 22 -2.10 -1.61 6.93
CA GLY A 22 -2.73 -1.86 5.63
C GLY A 22 -1.70 -1.85 4.52
N ILE A 23 -1.78 -2.77 3.56
CA ILE A 23 -0.96 -2.76 2.35
C ILE A 23 -1.85 -2.91 1.13
N ALA A 24 -1.80 -1.92 0.22
CA ALA A 24 -2.46 -1.92 -1.08
C ALA A 24 -1.39 -1.98 -2.20
N PRO A 25 -0.95 -3.18 -2.62
CA PRO A 25 0.25 -3.34 -3.44
C PRO A 25 0.01 -3.14 -4.94
N PHE A 26 -1.22 -2.85 -5.36
CA PHE A 26 -1.58 -2.73 -6.78
C PHE A 26 -1.98 -1.31 -7.15
N ALA A 27 -1.82 -0.99 -8.43
CA ALA A 27 -2.28 0.24 -9.06
C ALA A 27 -2.86 -0.05 -10.45
N ALA A 28 -3.58 0.93 -11.02
CA ALA A 28 -4.20 0.80 -12.34
C ALA A 28 -3.21 0.55 -13.49
N HIS A 29 -1.93 0.90 -13.31
CA HIS A 29 -0.88 0.74 -14.32
C HIS A 29 0.35 0.06 -13.73
N THR A 30 0.97 -0.82 -14.51
CA THR A 30 2.19 -1.56 -14.12
C THR A 30 3.35 -0.64 -13.75
N SER A 31 3.47 0.51 -14.41
CA SER A 31 4.46 1.56 -14.15
C SER A 31 4.35 2.21 -12.75
N LYS A 32 3.28 1.93 -12.03
CA LYS A 32 3.03 2.38 -10.66
C LYS A 32 2.94 1.21 -9.67
N THR A 33 3.14 -0.01 -10.12
CA THR A 33 3.02 -1.22 -9.30
C THR A 33 4.40 -1.76 -8.95
N TYR A 34 4.67 -1.87 -7.66
CA TYR A 34 5.91 -2.45 -7.16
C TYR A 34 5.95 -3.95 -7.46
N SER A 35 7.11 -4.51 -7.79
CA SER A 35 7.20 -5.93 -8.12
C SER A 35 6.73 -6.82 -6.98
N LYS A 36 6.12 -7.97 -7.33
CA LYS A 36 5.69 -8.98 -6.35
C LYS A 36 6.86 -9.36 -5.43
N SER A 37 8.06 -9.61 -6.00
CA SER A 37 9.22 -10.04 -5.23
C SER A 37 9.69 -9.01 -4.19
N ASN A 38 9.65 -7.71 -4.52
CA ASN A 38 10.04 -6.66 -3.59
C ASN A 38 8.93 -6.41 -2.56
N MET A 39 7.66 -6.49 -2.95
CA MET A 39 6.55 -6.39 -2.00
C MET A 39 6.55 -7.56 -1.01
N GLU A 40 6.85 -8.78 -1.47
CA GLU A 40 7.01 -9.95 -0.59
C GLU A 40 8.11 -9.76 0.45
N LYS A 41 9.24 -9.13 0.10
CA LYS A 41 10.31 -8.79 1.06
C LYS A 41 9.82 -7.79 2.12
N VAL A 42 9.08 -6.75 1.68
CA VAL A 42 8.49 -5.76 2.59
C VAL A 42 7.52 -6.43 3.57
N ILE A 43 6.60 -7.25 3.06
CA ILE A 43 5.63 -7.99 3.87
C ILE A 43 6.34 -8.93 4.84
N TYR A 44 7.35 -9.68 4.36
CA TYR A 44 8.13 -10.62 5.18
C TYR A 44 8.80 -9.93 6.37
N GLU A 45 9.34 -8.74 6.19
CA GLU A 45 9.96 -8.00 7.29
C GLU A 45 8.93 -7.42 8.27
N LEU A 46 7.86 -6.81 7.76
CA LEU A 46 6.85 -6.17 8.61
C LEU A 46 6.03 -7.18 9.42
N GLN A 47 5.71 -8.34 8.87
CA GLN A 47 4.93 -9.38 9.56
C GLN A 47 5.59 -9.95 10.83
N LYS A 48 6.90 -9.75 11.01
CA LYS A 48 7.61 -10.21 12.20
C LYS A 48 7.14 -9.50 13.47
N GLU A 49 6.67 -8.27 13.34
CA GLU A 49 6.31 -7.39 14.46
C GLU A 49 4.85 -6.91 14.40
N TYR A 50 4.22 -6.95 13.22
CA TYR A 50 2.92 -6.33 12.96
C TYR A 50 1.94 -7.30 12.31
N LYS A 51 0.64 -6.97 12.42
CA LYS A 51 -0.38 -7.61 11.59
C LYS A 51 -0.58 -6.82 10.31
N ILE A 52 -0.76 -7.54 9.22
CA ILE A 52 -0.89 -6.96 7.89
C ILE A 52 -2.24 -7.32 7.29
N LEU A 53 -2.96 -6.30 6.85
CA LEU A 53 -4.19 -6.43 6.07
C LEU A 53 -3.91 -6.02 4.63
N LEU A 54 -4.16 -6.94 3.68
CA LEU A 54 -3.94 -6.72 2.26
C LEU A 54 -5.22 -6.26 1.59
N PHE A 55 -5.14 -5.10 0.91
CA PHE A 55 -6.24 -4.44 0.20
C PHE A 55 -6.05 -4.50 -1.31
N GLY A 56 -7.13 -4.68 -2.04
CA GLY A 56 -7.16 -4.70 -3.49
C GLY A 56 -8.57 -5.01 -4.00
N GLY A 57 -8.77 -4.97 -5.32
CA GLY A 57 -10.09 -5.17 -5.93
C GLY A 57 -10.04 -5.97 -7.22
N GLY A 58 -11.21 -6.49 -7.63
CA GLY A 58 -11.30 -7.36 -8.79
C GLY A 58 -10.74 -8.76 -8.55
N THR A 59 -11.05 -9.67 -9.45
CA THR A 59 -10.76 -11.11 -9.28
C THR A 59 -9.27 -11.40 -9.23
N GLU A 60 -8.50 -10.84 -10.18
CA GLU A 60 -7.07 -11.11 -10.32
C GLU A 60 -6.25 -10.65 -9.10
N GLU A 61 -6.52 -9.43 -8.61
CA GLU A 61 -5.83 -8.91 -7.41
C GLU A 61 -6.22 -9.72 -6.18
N THR A 62 -7.49 -10.06 -6.04
CA THR A 62 -7.98 -10.86 -4.90
C THR A 62 -7.29 -12.21 -4.81
N GLU A 63 -7.11 -12.92 -5.93
CA GLU A 63 -6.42 -14.20 -5.98
C GLU A 63 -4.94 -14.05 -5.57
N LYS A 64 -4.23 -13.06 -6.12
CA LYS A 64 -2.84 -12.76 -5.76
C LYS A 64 -2.66 -12.41 -4.28
N LEU A 65 -3.60 -11.65 -3.70
CA LEU A 65 -3.55 -11.26 -2.29
C LEU A 65 -3.89 -12.43 -1.35
N GLN A 66 -4.76 -13.34 -1.77
CA GLN A 66 -5.02 -14.56 -1.03
C GLN A 66 -3.77 -15.44 -0.99
N GLU A 67 -3.07 -15.59 -2.12
CA GLU A 67 -1.80 -16.32 -2.19
C GLU A 67 -0.74 -15.75 -1.24
N LEU A 68 -0.56 -14.42 -1.24
CA LEU A 68 0.35 -13.73 -0.33
C LEU A 68 -0.02 -13.96 1.14
N ALA A 69 -1.31 -13.98 1.48
CA ALA A 69 -1.78 -14.19 2.83
C ALA A 69 -1.54 -15.63 3.34
N LEU A 70 -1.47 -16.63 2.45
CA LEU A 70 -1.22 -18.03 2.84
C LEU A 70 0.19 -18.26 3.41
N SER A 71 1.12 -17.35 3.15
CA SER A 71 2.52 -17.50 3.58
C SER A 71 2.76 -17.20 5.06
N SER A 72 1.77 -16.66 5.81
CA SER A 72 1.95 -16.21 7.18
C SER A 72 0.67 -16.14 7.99
N LEU A 73 0.78 -16.40 9.30
CA LEU A 73 -0.30 -16.23 10.28
C LEU A 73 -0.57 -14.75 10.65
N ASN A 74 0.30 -13.83 10.23
CA ASN A 74 0.19 -12.40 10.52
C ASN A 74 -0.28 -11.57 9.31
N VAL A 75 -0.56 -12.21 8.18
CA VAL A 75 -0.98 -11.55 6.93
C VAL A 75 -2.37 -12.02 6.53
N PHE A 76 -3.29 -11.10 6.32
CA PHE A 76 -4.69 -11.39 6.01
C PHE A 76 -5.14 -10.60 4.79
N SER A 77 -5.73 -11.26 3.80
CA SER A 77 -6.38 -10.55 2.69
C SER A 77 -7.79 -10.15 3.08
N VAL A 78 -8.14 -8.87 2.90
CA VAL A 78 -9.51 -8.34 3.02
C VAL A 78 -10.16 -8.13 1.65
N ALA A 79 -9.39 -8.20 0.58
CA ALA A 79 -9.84 -7.96 -0.78
C ALA A 79 -11.03 -8.83 -1.17
N GLY A 80 -12.09 -8.21 -1.67
CA GLY A 80 -13.30 -8.87 -2.14
C GLY A 80 -14.15 -9.55 -1.06
N LYS A 81 -13.83 -9.37 0.23
CA LYS A 81 -14.54 -10.04 1.33
C LYS A 81 -15.61 -9.17 2.02
N PHE A 82 -15.53 -7.87 1.83
CA PHE A 82 -16.35 -6.89 2.53
C PHE A 82 -16.98 -5.88 1.55
N PRO A 83 -18.18 -5.39 1.80
CA PRO A 83 -18.71 -4.24 1.09
C PRO A 83 -17.89 -2.98 1.45
N LEU A 84 -17.90 -1.98 0.58
CA LEU A 84 -17.09 -0.76 0.72
C LEU A 84 -17.22 -0.09 2.10
N GLY A 85 -18.43 -0.05 2.68
CA GLY A 85 -18.64 0.54 4.00
C GLY A 85 -17.85 -0.15 5.10
N GLU A 86 -17.84 -1.48 5.12
CA GLU A 86 -17.06 -2.28 6.08
C GLU A 86 -15.56 -2.19 5.80
N GLU A 87 -15.17 -2.11 4.52
CA GLU A 87 -13.77 -1.90 4.15
C GLU A 87 -13.24 -0.55 4.65
N LEU A 88 -14.06 0.52 4.57
CA LEU A 88 -13.74 1.82 5.16
C LEU A 88 -13.64 1.76 6.68
N ASP A 89 -14.49 0.99 7.36
CA ASP A 89 -14.39 0.76 8.80
C ASP A 89 -13.08 0.03 9.13
N ILE A 90 -12.66 -0.97 8.35
CA ILE A 90 -11.37 -1.65 8.52
C ILE A 90 -10.23 -0.65 8.33
N ILE A 91 -10.23 0.13 7.25
CA ILE A 91 -9.20 1.14 6.97
C ILE A 91 -9.10 2.17 8.11
N SER A 92 -10.22 2.62 8.67
CA SER A 92 -10.24 3.63 9.76
C SER A 92 -9.57 3.16 11.06
N ASN A 93 -9.30 1.87 11.19
CA ASN A 93 -8.66 1.26 12.35
C ASN A 93 -7.17 0.93 12.13
N LEU A 94 -6.64 1.16 10.94
CA LEU A 94 -5.23 0.97 10.66
C LEU A 94 -4.36 1.99 11.40
N ASN A 95 -3.13 1.61 11.71
CA ASN A 95 -2.12 2.52 12.22
C ASN A 95 -1.40 3.26 11.08
N VAL A 96 -1.20 2.56 9.95
CA VAL A 96 -0.60 3.12 8.73
C VAL A 96 -1.07 2.33 7.51
N MET A 97 -1.14 2.99 6.36
CA MET A 97 -1.37 2.36 5.05
C MET A 97 -0.12 2.51 4.19
N LEU A 98 0.42 1.39 3.69
CA LEU A 98 1.37 1.37 2.58
C LEU A 98 0.59 1.21 1.28
N SER A 99 0.71 2.14 0.36
CA SER A 99 -0.04 2.12 -0.90
C SER A 99 0.82 2.49 -2.09
N MET A 100 0.50 1.93 -3.23
CA MET A 100 0.90 2.53 -4.50
C MET A 100 0.15 3.85 -4.70
N ASP A 101 0.53 4.65 -5.71
CA ASP A 101 -0.30 5.75 -6.23
C ASP A 101 -1.63 5.19 -6.76
N SER A 102 -2.58 4.94 -5.83
CA SER A 102 -3.85 4.23 -6.05
C SER A 102 -4.95 4.71 -5.10
N SER A 103 -6.19 4.27 -5.34
CA SER A 103 -7.39 4.70 -4.59
C SER A 103 -7.31 4.39 -3.09
N ASN A 104 -6.73 3.27 -2.68
CA ASN A 104 -6.68 2.87 -1.26
C ASN A 104 -5.88 3.86 -0.40
N GLY A 105 -4.79 4.45 -0.94
CA GLY A 105 -4.06 5.51 -0.27
C GLY A 105 -4.93 6.74 -0.01
N HIS A 106 -5.76 7.13 -0.98
CA HIS A 106 -6.70 8.26 -0.81
C HIS A 106 -7.79 7.96 0.20
N LEU A 107 -8.37 6.76 0.19
CA LEU A 107 -9.38 6.35 1.18
C LEU A 107 -8.80 6.37 2.60
N ALA A 108 -7.60 5.84 2.79
CA ALA A 108 -6.92 5.85 4.08
C ALA A 108 -6.66 7.30 4.57
N ALA A 109 -6.15 8.16 3.70
CA ALA A 109 -5.90 9.57 4.01
C ALA A 109 -7.18 10.34 4.39
N MET A 110 -8.29 10.10 3.68
CA MET A 110 -9.60 10.70 4.01
C MET A 110 -10.13 10.26 5.38
N LEU A 111 -9.75 9.09 5.86
CA LEU A 111 -10.09 8.56 7.18
C LEU A 111 -9.08 8.96 8.28
N GLY A 112 -8.10 9.81 7.94
CA GLY A 112 -7.10 10.31 8.88
C GLY A 112 -5.96 9.34 9.17
N ILE A 113 -5.81 8.30 8.35
CA ILE A 113 -4.72 7.34 8.47
C ILE A 113 -3.46 7.88 7.79
N LYS A 114 -2.31 7.69 8.40
CA LYS A 114 -1.02 7.96 7.75
C LYS A 114 -0.82 7.03 6.55
N VAL A 115 -0.32 7.59 5.44
CA VAL A 115 -0.10 6.83 4.21
C VAL A 115 1.34 6.98 3.76
N VAL A 116 2.03 5.85 3.64
CA VAL A 116 3.30 5.77 2.92
C VAL A 116 2.97 5.40 1.47
N THR A 117 3.34 6.27 0.52
CA THR A 117 3.01 6.07 -0.90
C THR A 117 4.27 5.82 -1.71
N LEU A 118 4.25 4.75 -2.53
CA LEU A 118 5.31 4.46 -3.51
C LEU A 118 4.95 5.08 -4.86
N TRP A 119 5.88 5.87 -5.40
CA TRP A 119 5.72 6.59 -6.66
C TRP A 119 6.69 6.05 -7.70
N GLY A 120 6.15 5.45 -8.75
CA GLY A 120 6.92 4.99 -9.92
C GLY A 120 7.16 6.13 -10.92
N VAL A 121 6.47 6.07 -12.07
CA VAL A 121 6.58 7.09 -13.13
C VAL A 121 5.73 8.34 -12.89
N THR A 122 4.92 8.35 -11.83
CA THR A 122 4.14 9.50 -11.35
C THR A 122 4.90 10.25 -10.25
N HIS A 123 4.32 11.33 -9.72
CA HIS A 123 4.97 12.13 -8.68
C HIS A 123 3.90 12.87 -7.85
N PRO A 124 4.07 13.03 -6.53
CA PRO A 124 3.09 13.73 -5.69
C PRO A 124 2.79 15.16 -6.15
N PHE A 125 3.74 15.85 -6.78
CA PHE A 125 3.53 17.20 -7.33
C PHE A 125 2.65 17.25 -8.59
N ALA A 126 2.30 16.10 -9.16
CA ALA A 126 1.32 16.03 -10.25
C ALA A 126 -0.15 16.19 -9.76
N GLY A 127 -0.38 16.35 -8.46
CA GLY A 127 -1.68 16.66 -7.89
C GLY A 127 -2.50 15.47 -7.38
N PHE A 128 -1.93 14.27 -7.36
CA PHE A 128 -2.61 13.05 -6.88
C PHE A 128 -2.07 12.51 -5.55
N ALA A 129 -1.30 13.30 -4.80
CA ALA A 129 -0.88 12.88 -3.45
C ALA A 129 -2.11 12.70 -2.53
N PRO A 130 -2.13 11.66 -1.69
CA PRO A 130 -3.15 11.50 -0.67
C PRO A 130 -3.21 12.73 0.25
N PHE A 131 -4.44 13.10 0.65
CA PHE A 131 -4.70 14.32 1.41
C PHE A 131 -3.93 14.34 2.75
N ASN A 132 -3.36 15.49 3.07
CA ASN A 132 -2.76 15.79 4.39
C ASN A 132 -1.70 14.77 4.84
N GLN A 133 -0.84 14.32 3.91
CA GLN A 133 0.28 13.44 4.22
C GLN A 133 1.60 14.20 4.27
N GLU A 134 2.48 13.79 5.20
CA GLU A 134 3.82 14.37 5.32
C GLU A 134 4.66 14.06 4.07
N PRO A 135 5.46 15.02 3.57
CA PRO A 135 6.29 14.81 2.38
C PRO A 135 7.23 13.59 2.47
N ILE A 136 7.73 13.28 3.68
CA ILE A 136 8.63 12.16 3.94
C ILE A 136 7.99 10.79 3.69
N ASN A 137 6.66 10.73 3.69
CA ASN A 137 5.91 9.50 3.43
C ASN A 137 5.76 9.20 1.93
N ASN A 138 6.26 10.07 1.06
CA ASN A 138 6.28 9.84 -0.38
C ASN A 138 7.64 9.27 -0.78
N LEU A 139 7.69 7.98 -1.07
CA LEU A 139 8.88 7.30 -1.56
C LEU A 139 8.90 7.39 -3.08
N LEU A 140 9.93 8.02 -3.63
CA LEU A 140 10.02 8.35 -5.04
C LEU A 140 11.02 7.43 -5.73
N ALA A 141 10.72 7.03 -6.96
CA ALA A 141 11.69 6.42 -7.86
C ALA A 141 12.88 7.37 -8.10
N ASP A 142 14.05 6.81 -8.36
CA ASP A 142 15.28 7.57 -8.60
C ASP A 142 15.15 8.43 -9.87
N ARG A 143 15.13 9.75 -9.70
CA ARG A 143 15.01 10.72 -10.79
C ARG A 143 16.36 11.07 -11.43
N ILE A 144 17.46 10.59 -10.90
CA ILE A 144 18.77 10.69 -11.56
C ILE A 144 18.83 9.63 -12.66
N GLU A 145 18.42 8.40 -12.35
CA GLU A 145 18.34 7.31 -13.31
C GLU A 145 17.15 7.49 -14.28
N TYR A 146 16.02 8.03 -13.78
CA TYR A 146 14.77 8.21 -14.54
C TYR A 146 14.38 9.71 -14.61
N PRO A 147 15.16 10.58 -15.33
CA PRO A 147 15.03 12.04 -15.22
C PRO A 147 13.74 12.62 -15.82
N ARG A 148 12.96 11.83 -16.56
CA ARG A 148 11.69 12.28 -17.17
C ARG A 148 10.47 12.08 -16.24
N ILE A 149 10.66 11.64 -15.01
CA ILE A 149 9.58 11.53 -14.02
C ILE A 149 9.23 12.92 -13.47
N PRO A 150 7.92 13.28 -13.44
CA PRO A 150 6.75 12.49 -13.84
C PRO A 150 6.62 12.40 -15.36
N THR A 151 6.34 11.18 -15.89
CA THR A 151 6.21 10.95 -17.34
C THR A 151 4.79 11.26 -17.84
N SER A 152 3.81 11.11 -16.96
CA SER A 152 2.41 11.44 -17.19
C SER A 152 1.68 11.58 -15.85
N ILE A 153 0.51 12.21 -15.85
CA ILE A 153 -0.29 12.43 -14.64
C ILE A 153 -0.83 11.10 -14.09
N TYR A 154 -1.28 10.20 -14.98
CA TYR A 154 -1.91 8.94 -14.61
C TYR A 154 -0.93 7.74 -14.56
N GLY A 155 0.30 7.90 -15.04
CA GLY A 155 1.27 6.81 -15.15
C GLY A 155 1.05 5.87 -16.33
N ASN A 156 0.16 6.22 -17.26
CA ASN A 156 -0.20 5.41 -18.44
C ASN A 156 0.70 5.66 -19.66
N ILE A 157 1.51 6.70 -19.63
CA ILE A 157 2.42 7.09 -20.73
C ILE A 157 3.83 7.24 -20.15
N PHE A 158 4.76 6.45 -20.62
CA PHE A 158 6.15 6.46 -20.16
C PHE A 158 7.10 5.93 -21.23
N PRO A 159 8.38 6.32 -21.23
CA PRO A 159 9.39 5.77 -22.14
C PRO A 159 9.66 4.28 -21.82
N LYS A 160 10.08 3.52 -22.82
CA LYS A 160 10.50 2.12 -22.65
C LYS A 160 11.58 2.02 -21.55
N GLY A 161 11.41 1.08 -20.64
CA GLY A 161 12.30 0.84 -19.49
C GLY A 161 11.88 1.60 -18.22
N TYR A 162 11.02 2.61 -18.31
CA TYR A 162 10.56 3.38 -17.15
C TYR A 162 9.54 2.62 -16.28
N GLU A 163 8.98 1.53 -16.78
CA GLU A 163 8.15 0.60 -15.99
C GLU A 163 8.91 0.01 -14.80
N LEU A 164 10.25 0.02 -14.84
CA LEU A 164 11.11 -0.45 -13.76
C LEU A 164 11.53 0.64 -12.77
N ALA A 165 11.17 1.90 -13.03
CA ALA A 165 11.60 3.03 -12.20
C ALA A 165 11.24 2.83 -10.72
N ILE A 166 10.06 2.29 -10.41
CA ILE A 166 9.60 2.06 -9.04
C ILE A 166 10.50 1.08 -8.28
N GLU A 167 11.21 0.18 -8.97
CA GLU A 167 12.11 -0.82 -8.36
C GLU A 167 13.39 -0.18 -7.76
N THR A 168 13.68 1.08 -8.08
CA THR A 168 14.76 1.85 -7.43
C THR A 168 14.45 2.20 -5.97
N ILE A 169 13.19 2.06 -5.55
CA ILE A 169 12.80 2.17 -4.15
C ILE A 169 13.11 0.83 -3.47
N HIS A 170 14.19 0.76 -2.70
CA HIS A 170 14.60 -0.49 -2.06
C HIS A 170 13.63 -0.92 -0.96
N PRO A 171 13.34 -2.23 -0.80
CA PRO A 171 12.42 -2.75 0.21
C PRO A 171 12.73 -2.30 1.64
N GLU A 172 14.00 -2.17 1.99
CA GLU A 172 14.45 -1.74 3.32
C GLU A 172 14.03 -0.29 3.61
N VAL A 173 14.04 0.57 2.58
CA VAL A 173 13.57 1.97 2.69
C VAL A 173 12.07 2.01 2.92
N VAL A 174 11.31 1.14 2.23
CA VAL A 174 9.86 1.02 2.41
C VAL A 174 9.53 0.55 3.83
N VAL A 175 10.19 -0.51 4.30
CA VAL A 175 10.02 -1.04 5.67
C VAL A 175 10.29 0.05 6.71
N GLN A 176 11.39 0.79 6.55
CA GLN A 176 11.76 1.85 7.50
C GLN A 176 10.74 3.01 7.49
N ALA A 177 10.27 3.42 6.31
CA ALA A 177 9.27 4.48 6.21
C ALA A 177 7.94 4.08 6.87
N VAL A 178 7.49 2.83 6.70
CA VAL A 178 6.30 2.30 7.37
C VAL A 178 6.50 2.30 8.88
N LYS A 179 7.64 1.81 9.39
CA LYS A 179 7.94 1.79 10.84
C LYS A 179 8.00 3.19 11.44
N ASN A 180 8.56 4.17 10.74
CA ASN A 180 8.62 5.56 11.19
C ASN A 180 7.24 6.25 11.20
N SER A 181 6.26 5.69 10.50
CA SER A 181 4.89 6.22 10.41
C SER A 181 3.93 5.64 11.44
N LEU A 182 4.34 4.60 12.17
CA LEU A 182 3.59 4.02 13.29
C LEU A 182 3.70 4.88 14.54
#